data_4b363469b90c728f8b5e1ae12c8f1932
#
_entry.id   4b363469b90c728f8b5e1ae12c8f1932
#
_cell.length_a   1.000
_cell.length_b   1.000
_cell.length_c   1.000
_cell.angle_alpha   90.00
_cell.angle_beta   90.00
_cell.angle_gamma   90.00
#
_symmetry.space_group_name_H-M   'P 1'
#
loop_
_entity.id
_entity.type
_entity.pdbx_description
1 polymer ?
#
loop_
_entity_poly.entity_id
_entity_poly.type
_entity_poly.pdbx_seq_one_letter_code
_entity_poly.pdbx_strand_id
1 'polypeptide(L)'
;MEAAIVSGRLRVNGARAELGLRVGPADRVALDGHPVSLRFEERAPRLLIYHKPAGELVTTRDPSGRPTVFDKLPRIRGGHWIAIGRLDFNTGGLLLFTDSGELANRLMHPSNEIEREYAVRVRGELSREQLRRLAQGVALDDGPARFDSISPGGGSGSNRWYQVVLREGRNREVRRMFESLGITVSRLMRVRFGPIRLPPHLRRGQWRELEPKEAAWLLEAAPGKTFRCSG
;
A
#
# COMPACT_ATOMS: atom_id res chain seq x y z
N MET A 1 19.81 18.39 -2.31
CA MET A 1 19.86 18.67 -0.85
C MET A 1 20.83 17.73 -0.12
N GLU A 2 20.81 16.42 -0.36
CA GLU A 2 21.72 15.44 0.25
C GLU A 2 23.21 15.79 0.08
N ALA A 3 23.63 16.23 -1.10
CA ALA A 3 25.01 16.68 -1.34
C ALA A 3 25.45 17.83 -0.41
N ALA A 4 24.54 18.74 -0.08
CA ALA A 4 24.82 19.85 0.85
C ALA A 4 24.93 19.38 2.31
N ILE A 5 24.21 18.30 2.67
CA ILE A 5 24.33 17.66 4.00
C ILE A 5 25.68 16.95 4.09
N VAL A 6 26.01 16.12 3.10
CA VAL A 6 27.26 15.36 3.07
C VAL A 6 28.48 16.29 3.07
N SER A 7 28.44 17.38 2.33
CA SER A 7 29.51 18.40 2.31
C SER A 7 29.57 19.28 3.57
N GLY A 8 28.64 19.11 4.54
CA GLY A 8 28.61 19.85 5.80
C GLY A 8 28.18 21.32 5.67
N ARG A 9 27.59 21.68 4.53
CA ARG A 9 27.11 23.04 4.26
C ARG A 9 25.78 23.35 4.93
N LEU A 10 25.00 22.30 5.31
CA LEU A 10 23.72 22.45 5.96
C LEU A 10 23.91 22.36 7.50
N ARG A 11 23.29 23.30 8.21
CA ARG A 11 23.26 23.32 9.68
C ARG A 11 21.83 23.38 10.17
N VAL A 12 21.54 22.68 11.29
CA VAL A 12 20.27 22.72 12.01
C VAL A 12 20.54 23.13 13.45
N ASN A 13 19.92 24.20 13.90
CA ASN A 13 20.14 24.79 15.24
C ASN A 13 21.63 25.07 15.53
N GLY A 14 22.40 25.44 14.50
CA GLY A 14 23.84 25.71 14.59
C GLY A 14 24.74 24.48 14.46
N ALA A 15 24.23 23.26 14.63
CA ALA A 15 24.98 22.01 14.44
C ALA A 15 24.99 21.56 12.97
N ARG A 16 26.02 20.81 12.55
CA ARG A 16 26.07 20.20 11.21
C ARG A 16 24.94 19.18 11.08
N ALA A 17 24.18 19.26 9.98
CA ALA A 17 23.12 18.31 9.71
C ALA A 17 23.70 16.96 9.24
N GLU A 18 23.06 15.87 9.64
CA GLU A 18 23.35 14.50 9.20
C GLU A 18 22.23 13.99 8.29
N LEU A 19 22.56 13.01 7.43
CA LEU A 19 21.55 12.36 6.60
C LEU A 19 20.54 11.64 7.48
N GLY A 20 19.24 11.88 7.23
CA GLY A 20 18.15 11.31 8.03
C GLY A 20 17.74 12.15 9.24
N LEU A 21 18.40 13.27 9.53
CA LEU A 21 17.98 14.20 10.58
C LEU A 21 16.56 14.73 10.28
N ARG A 22 15.64 14.57 11.23
CA ARG A 22 14.29 15.12 11.13
C ARG A 22 14.28 16.56 11.63
N VAL A 23 13.71 17.44 10.83
CA VAL A 23 13.61 18.88 11.11
C VAL A 23 12.14 19.26 11.28
N GLY A 24 11.82 19.98 12.34
CA GLY A 24 10.48 20.47 12.66
C GLY A 24 10.31 21.96 12.42
N PRO A 25 9.09 22.50 12.61
CA PRO A 25 8.79 23.93 12.42
C PRO A 25 9.58 24.88 13.32
N ALA A 26 10.05 24.40 14.48
CA ALA A 26 10.82 25.18 15.45
C ALA A 26 12.33 25.20 15.14
N ASP A 27 12.80 24.36 14.22
CA ASP A 27 14.22 24.24 13.92
C ASP A 27 14.70 25.35 12.99
N ARG A 28 15.86 25.88 13.28
CA ARG A 28 16.55 26.89 12.44
C ARG A 28 17.51 26.19 11.50
N VAL A 29 17.22 26.27 10.18
CA VAL A 29 18.07 25.66 9.15
C VAL A 29 18.86 26.75 8.46
N ALA A 30 20.14 26.50 8.23
CA ALA A 30 21.00 27.40 7.48
C ALA A 30 21.82 26.62 6.45
N LEU A 31 21.95 27.14 5.24
CA LEU A 31 22.83 26.66 4.17
C LEU A 31 23.92 27.70 3.94
N ASP A 32 25.17 27.28 4.06
CA ASP A 32 26.36 28.16 3.94
C ASP A 32 26.29 29.40 4.86
N GLY A 33 25.73 29.22 6.06
CA GLY A 33 25.52 30.31 7.02
C GLY A 33 24.28 31.18 6.79
N HIS A 34 23.60 31.04 5.67
CA HIS A 34 22.38 31.80 5.37
C HIS A 34 21.12 31.05 5.84
N PRO A 35 20.21 31.73 6.56
CA PRO A 35 18.96 31.11 6.99
C PRO A 35 18.12 30.59 5.79
N VAL A 36 17.66 29.35 5.88
CA VAL A 36 16.75 28.76 4.91
C VAL A 36 15.37 28.68 5.54
N SER A 37 14.40 29.36 4.94
CA SER A 37 12.99 29.26 5.36
C SER A 37 12.43 27.92 4.91
N LEU A 38 12.15 27.03 5.86
CA LEU A 38 11.43 25.80 5.60
C LEU A 38 9.94 26.10 5.63
N ARG A 39 9.25 25.78 4.56
CA ARG A 39 7.79 25.81 4.52
C ARG A 39 7.28 24.45 4.95
N PHE A 40 6.79 24.35 6.16
CA PHE A 40 6.01 23.23 6.64
C PHE A 40 4.56 23.50 6.25
N GLU A 41 4.16 23.06 5.07
CA GLU A 41 2.74 23.09 4.72
C GLU A 41 2.04 21.98 5.52
N GLU A 42 1.18 22.36 6.47
CA GLU A 42 0.22 21.49 7.15
C GLU A 42 -0.91 21.11 6.17
N ARG A 43 -0.53 20.61 5.01
CA ARG A 43 -1.49 20.14 4.06
C ARG A 43 -1.87 18.70 4.40
N ALA A 44 -3.17 18.44 4.49
CA ALA A 44 -3.66 17.08 4.62
C ALA A 44 -3.07 16.19 3.51
N PRO A 45 -2.56 15.00 3.86
CA PRO A 45 -2.01 14.08 2.89
C PRO A 45 -3.03 13.75 1.80
N ARG A 46 -2.61 13.81 0.55
CA ARG A 46 -3.42 13.34 -0.56
C ARG A 46 -3.41 11.82 -0.59
N LEU A 47 -4.54 11.25 -0.89
CA LEU A 47 -4.74 9.82 -1.03
C LEU A 47 -5.37 9.53 -2.39
N LEU A 48 -4.85 8.54 -3.08
CA LEU A 48 -5.31 8.12 -4.38
C LEU A 48 -5.55 6.61 -4.37
N ILE A 49 -6.66 6.18 -4.96
CA ILE A 49 -6.89 4.78 -5.29
C ILE A 49 -6.63 4.54 -6.76
N TYR A 50 -6.01 3.40 -7.04
CA TYR A 50 -5.68 2.94 -8.38
C TYR A 50 -6.18 1.51 -8.57
N HIS A 51 -6.88 1.26 -9.67
CA HIS A 51 -7.23 -0.10 -10.05
C HIS A 51 -6.10 -0.70 -10.89
N LYS A 52 -5.11 -1.26 -10.19
CA LYS A 52 -3.96 -1.88 -10.83
C LYS A 52 -4.40 -3.05 -11.72
N PRO A 53 -4.07 -3.09 -13.01
CA PRO A 53 -4.16 -4.30 -13.83
C PRO A 53 -3.07 -5.31 -13.44
N ALA A 54 -3.23 -6.56 -13.81
CA ALA A 54 -2.10 -7.48 -13.89
C ALA A 54 -1.16 -7.03 -15.03
N GLY A 55 0.14 -7.27 -14.89
CA GLY A 55 1.14 -6.89 -15.89
C GLY A 55 1.80 -5.52 -15.64
N GLU A 56 1.57 -4.88 -14.49
CA GLU A 56 2.31 -3.70 -14.05
C GLU A 56 3.09 -3.98 -12.77
N LEU A 57 4.25 -3.35 -12.65
CA LEU A 57 5.10 -3.40 -11.45
C LEU A 57 4.80 -2.26 -10.49
N VAL A 58 4.89 -2.52 -9.20
CA VAL A 58 4.83 -1.47 -8.17
C VAL A 58 6.26 -1.05 -7.82
N THR A 59 6.86 -0.29 -8.72
CA THR A 59 8.20 0.30 -8.58
C THR A 59 8.26 1.60 -9.35
N THR A 60 9.07 2.53 -8.89
CA THR A 60 9.32 3.81 -9.58
C THR A 60 10.22 3.66 -10.82
N ARG A 61 10.98 2.57 -10.90
CA ARG A 61 11.87 2.27 -12.02
C ARG A 61 12.00 0.77 -12.21
N ASP A 62 11.94 0.32 -13.45
CA ASP A 62 12.26 -1.04 -13.84
C ASP A 62 13.40 -1.06 -14.87
N PRO A 63 14.52 -1.75 -14.58
CA PRO A 63 15.65 -1.82 -15.52
C PRO A 63 15.31 -2.47 -16.86
N SER A 64 14.28 -3.34 -16.88
CA SER A 64 13.83 -4.05 -18.08
C SER A 64 12.78 -3.29 -18.88
N GLY A 65 12.42 -2.06 -18.48
CA GLY A 65 11.44 -1.22 -19.16
C GLY A 65 9.99 -1.75 -19.13
N ARG A 66 9.67 -2.64 -18.19
CA ARG A 66 8.29 -3.12 -18.03
C ARG A 66 7.40 -2.01 -17.47
N PRO A 67 6.09 -2.01 -17.82
CA PRO A 67 5.17 -1.00 -17.31
C PRO A 67 5.11 -0.95 -15.79
N THR A 68 5.09 0.25 -15.22
CA THR A 68 4.96 0.50 -13.80
C THR A 68 3.62 1.18 -13.48
N VAL A 69 3.17 1.03 -12.25
CA VAL A 69 1.96 1.73 -11.79
C VAL A 69 2.12 3.25 -11.81
N PHE A 70 3.36 3.75 -11.66
CA PHE A 70 3.65 5.18 -11.61
C PHE A 70 3.55 5.87 -12.97
N ASP A 71 3.62 5.13 -14.08
CA ASP A 71 3.55 5.69 -15.43
C ASP A 71 2.18 6.34 -15.72
N LYS A 72 1.13 5.94 -14.99
CA LYS A 72 -0.26 6.37 -15.20
C LYS A 72 -0.77 7.33 -14.13
N LEU A 73 0.02 7.59 -13.08
CA LEU A 73 -0.41 8.47 -12.00
C LEU A 73 -0.28 9.94 -12.38
N PRO A 74 -1.12 10.82 -11.84
CA PRO A 74 -1.02 12.25 -12.06
C PRO A 74 0.28 12.79 -11.46
N ARG A 75 0.84 13.81 -12.09
CA ARG A 75 2.02 14.50 -11.55
C ARG A 75 1.67 15.29 -10.29
N ILE A 76 2.58 15.28 -9.31
CA ILE A 76 2.49 16.11 -8.11
C ILE A 76 3.55 17.20 -8.21
N ARG A 77 3.16 18.46 -7.95
CA ARG A 77 4.10 19.58 -7.83
C ARG A 77 4.78 19.50 -6.46
N GLY A 78 6.12 19.46 -6.46
CA GLY A 78 6.90 19.48 -5.22
C GLY A 78 6.89 18.18 -4.40
N GLY A 79 6.43 17.06 -4.97
CA GLY A 79 6.37 15.77 -4.29
C GLY A 79 6.32 14.59 -5.26
N HIS A 80 6.05 13.42 -4.72
CA HIS A 80 5.88 12.19 -5.49
C HIS A 80 4.88 11.26 -4.81
N TRP A 81 4.25 10.39 -5.59
CA TRP A 81 3.38 9.34 -5.06
C TRP A 81 4.20 8.23 -4.42
N ILE A 82 3.73 7.76 -3.29
CA ILE A 82 4.27 6.63 -2.54
C ILE A 82 3.17 5.57 -2.50
N ALA A 83 3.47 4.36 -2.95
CA ALA A 83 2.53 3.25 -2.89
C ALA A 83 2.36 2.77 -1.44
N ILE A 84 1.11 2.57 -1.00
CA ILE A 84 0.78 1.97 0.29
C ILE A 84 0.74 0.45 0.11
N GLY A 85 1.91 -0.16 0.29
CA GLY A 85 2.15 -1.58 0.03
C GLY A 85 2.35 -1.88 -1.46
N ARG A 86 2.44 -3.17 -1.75
CA ARG A 86 2.67 -3.66 -3.11
C ARG A 86 1.65 -4.71 -3.48
N LEU A 87 1.45 -4.87 -4.78
CA LEU A 87 0.80 -6.02 -5.40
C LEU A 87 1.78 -6.61 -6.42
N ASP A 88 1.84 -7.93 -6.49
CA ASP A 88 2.68 -8.64 -7.46
C ASP A 88 2.32 -8.28 -8.90
N PHE A 89 3.21 -8.56 -9.84
CA PHE A 89 3.02 -8.34 -11.27
C PHE A 89 1.70 -8.96 -11.77
N ASN A 90 1.41 -10.21 -11.37
CA ASN A 90 0.22 -10.96 -11.77
C ASN A 90 -0.99 -10.76 -10.81
N THR A 91 -0.93 -9.78 -9.90
CA THR A 91 -2.03 -9.44 -8.99
C THR A 91 -2.58 -8.09 -9.37
N GLY A 92 -3.90 -8.02 -9.52
CA GLY A 92 -4.61 -6.76 -9.82
C GLY A 92 -5.39 -6.23 -8.63
N GLY A 93 -6.19 -5.18 -8.88
CA GLY A 93 -7.14 -4.63 -7.92
C GLY A 93 -6.68 -3.35 -7.23
N LEU A 94 -7.21 -3.12 -6.05
CA LEU A 94 -7.05 -1.89 -5.30
C LEU A 94 -5.59 -1.67 -4.85
N LEU A 95 -4.98 -0.62 -5.30
CA LEU A 95 -3.72 -0.11 -4.80
C LEU A 95 -3.92 1.34 -4.34
N LEU A 96 -3.35 1.69 -3.19
CA LEU A 96 -3.44 3.01 -2.61
C LEU A 96 -2.10 3.74 -2.77
N PHE A 97 -2.17 5.06 -2.94
CA PHE A 97 -1.01 5.95 -2.97
C PHE A 97 -1.25 7.16 -2.10
N THR A 98 -0.17 7.72 -1.57
CA THR A 98 -0.18 9.00 -0.84
C THR A 98 1.06 9.82 -1.19
N ASP A 99 1.03 11.11 -0.93
CA ASP A 99 2.18 12.00 -1.00
C ASP A 99 2.91 12.14 0.36
N SER A 100 2.42 11.46 1.40
CA SER A 100 3.01 11.45 2.75
C SER A 100 3.71 10.12 3.05
N GLY A 101 5.05 10.18 3.21
CA GLY A 101 5.85 9.02 3.61
C GLY A 101 5.48 8.51 5.01
N GLU A 102 5.14 9.41 5.92
CA GLU A 102 4.69 9.05 7.27
C GLU A 102 3.40 8.24 7.23
N LEU A 103 2.39 8.72 6.48
CA LEU A 103 1.13 8.01 6.32
C LEU A 103 1.32 6.65 5.63
N ALA A 104 2.14 6.59 4.56
CA ALA A 104 2.44 5.35 3.89
C ALA A 104 3.07 4.32 4.84
N ASN A 105 4.09 4.74 5.60
CA ASN A 105 4.76 3.87 6.56
C ASN A 105 3.79 3.34 7.62
N ARG A 106 2.94 4.21 8.17
CA ARG A 106 1.93 3.81 9.16
C ARG A 106 0.94 2.79 8.61
N LEU A 107 0.38 3.04 7.43
CA LEU A 107 -0.60 2.14 6.80
C LEU A 107 0.02 0.81 6.34
N MET A 108 1.32 0.75 6.14
CA MET A 108 2.02 -0.48 5.77
C MET A 108 2.54 -1.28 6.97
N HIS A 109 2.67 -0.65 8.14
CA HIS A 109 3.30 -1.30 9.28
C HIS A 109 2.50 -2.52 9.74
N PRO A 110 3.13 -3.70 9.90
CA PRO A 110 2.43 -4.95 10.23
C PRO A 110 1.63 -4.90 11.53
N SER A 111 2.10 -4.14 12.54
CA SER A 111 1.41 -4.02 13.83
C SER A 111 0.03 -3.35 13.75
N ASN A 112 -0.29 -2.68 12.65
CA ASN A 112 -1.60 -2.05 12.47
C ASN A 112 -2.66 -3.04 11.95
N GLU A 113 -2.26 -4.26 11.59
CA GLU A 113 -3.14 -5.37 11.22
C GLU A 113 -4.32 -4.98 10.31
N ILE A 114 -4.07 -4.06 9.38
CA ILE A 114 -5.11 -3.57 8.48
C ILE A 114 -5.58 -4.71 7.59
N GLU A 115 -6.88 -4.95 7.59
CA GLU A 115 -7.51 -6.00 6.80
C GLU A 115 -7.35 -5.76 5.31
N ARG A 116 -7.03 -6.82 4.59
CA ARG A 116 -6.97 -6.87 3.13
C ARG A 116 -7.89 -7.98 2.64
N GLU A 117 -8.80 -7.62 1.75
CA GLU A 117 -9.72 -8.58 1.14
C GLU A 117 -9.34 -8.82 -0.31
N TYR A 118 -9.29 -10.08 -0.69
CA TYR A 118 -8.97 -10.49 -2.05
C TYR A 118 -10.08 -11.34 -2.65
N ALA A 119 -10.36 -11.12 -3.93
CA ALA A 119 -11.07 -12.04 -4.78
C ALA A 119 -10.04 -12.98 -5.45
N VAL A 120 -10.17 -14.27 -5.17
CA VAL A 120 -9.27 -15.33 -5.62
C VAL A 120 -10.01 -16.26 -6.55
N ARG A 121 -9.51 -16.44 -7.78
CA ARG A 121 -10.06 -17.41 -8.71
C ARG A 121 -9.15 -18.64 -8.77
N VAL A 122 -9.73 -19.77 -8.51
CA VAL A 122 -9.07 -21.08 -8.60
C VAL A 122 -9.74 -21.96 -9.66
N ARG A 123 -9.08 -23.03 -10.06
CA ARG A 123 -9.66 -24.06 -10.90
C ARG A 123 -10.22 -25.17 -10.02
N GLY A 124 -11.48 -25.51 -10.21
CA GLY A 124 -12.20 -26.47 -9.38
C GLY A 124 -12.81 -25.83 -8.13
N GLU A 125 -13.60 -26.61 -7.44
CA GLU A 125 -14.22 -26.23 -6.17
C GLU A 125 -13.38 -26.73 -4.99
N LEU A 126 -13.25 -25.90 -3.97
CA LEU A 126 -12.54 -26.29 -2.74
C LEU A 126 -13.40 -27.22 -1.93
N SER A 127 -12.81 -28.29 -1.43
CA SER A 127 -13.47 -29.18 -0.48
C SER A 127 -13.68 -28.47 0.87
N ARG A 128 -14.62 -28.96 1.66
CA ARG A 128 -14.85 -28.46 3.04
C ARG A 128 -13.56 -28.56 3.90
N GLU A 129 -12.77 -29.59 3.69
CA GLU A 129 -11.51 -29.79 4.41
C GLU A 129 -10.47 -28.73 3.98
N GLN A 130 -10.34 -28.43 2.69
CA GLN A 130 -9.43 -27.38 2.22
C GLN A 130 -9.83 -26.01 2.75
N LEU A 131 -11.14 -25.67 2.73
CA LEU A 131 -11.64 -24.43 3.33
C LEU A 131 -11.33 -24.34 4.81
N ARG A 132 -11.53 -25.42 5.55
CA ARG A 132 -11.21 -25.48 6.99
C ARG A 132 -9.73 -25.27 7.24
N ARG A 133 -8.85 -25.95 6.50
CA ARG A 133 -7.39 -25.80 6.63
C ARG A 133 -6.91 -24.38 6.35
N LEU A 134 -7.45 -23.71 5.31
CA LEU A 134 -7.12 -22.33 4.98
C LEU A 134 -7.57 -21.34 6.08
N ALA A 135 -8.67 -21.63 6.77
CA ALA A 135 -9.16 -20.80 7.87
C ALA A 135 -8.45 -21.10 9.22
N GLN A 136 -8.08 -22.36 9.48
CA GLN A 136 -7.39 -22.75 10.73
C GLN A 136 -5.88 -22.47 10.66
N GLY A 137 -5.30 -22.56 9.48
CA GLY A 137 -3.89 -22.29 9.21
C GLY A 137 -3.21 -23.39 8.41
N VAL A 138 -2.27 -22.95 7.59
CA VAL A 138 -1.36 -23.78 6.79
C VAL A 138 0.09 -23.38 7.09
N ALA A 139 1.01 -24.33 7.02
CA ALA A 139 2.43 -24.06 7.17
C ALA A 139 2.98 -23.49 5.85
N LEU A 140 3.67 -22.36 5.92
CA LEU A 140 4.48 -21.80 4.86
C LEU A 140 5.95 -21.78 5.30
N ASP A 141 6.87 -21.58 4.37
CA ASP A 141 8.32 -21.58 4.66
C ASP A 141 8.73 -20.49 5.67
N ASP A 142 7.97 -19.39 5.72
CA ASP A 142 8.17 -18.25 6.61
C ASP A 142 7.23 -18.23 7.83
N GLY A 143 6.64 -19.35 8.16
CA GLY A 143 5.77 -19.57 9.33
C GLY A 143 4.31 -19.85 8.98
N PRO A 144 3.47 -20.12 9.99
CA PRO A 144 2.06 -20.41 9.78
C PRO A 144 1.32 -19.21 9.18
N ALA A 145 0.30 -19.47 8.35
CA ALA A 145 -0.55 -18.48 7.73
C ALA A 145 -2.00 -18.95 7.73
N ARG A 146 -2.94 -18.02 7.92
CA ARG A 146 -4.37 -18.31 7.88
C ARG A 146 -5.14 -17.14 7.29
N PHE A 147 -6.31 -17.43 6.76
CA PHE A 147 -7.29 -16.36 6.46
C PHE A 147 -8.15 -16.10 7.69
N ASP A 148 -8.41 -14.85 7.99
CA ASP A 148 -9.42 -14.46 8.99
C ASP A 148 -10.83 -14.88 8.54
N SER A 149 -11.05 -14.84 7.22
CA SER A 149 -12.26 -15.42 6.61
C SER A 149 -11.99 -15.91 5.19
N ILE A 150 -12.72 -16.95 4.81
CA ILE A 150 -12.78 -17.47 3.44
C ILE A 150 -14.22 -17.86 3.12
N SER A 151 -14.77 -17.34 2.02
CA SER A 151 -16.14 -17.63 1.59
C SER A 151 -16.23 -17.82 0.08
N PRO A 152 -17.15 -18.66 -0.42
CA PRO A 152 -17.42 -18.75 -1.85
C PRO A 152 -17.89 -17.41 -2.42
N GLY A 153 -17.32 -17.00 -3.57
CA GLY A 153 -17.64 -15.78 -4.31
C GLY A 153 -18.36 -16.05 -5.65
N GLY A 154 -18.88 -17.27 -5.82
CA GLY A 154 -19.55 -17.70 -7.06
C GLY A 154 -18.59 -18.21 -8.13
N GLY A 155 -19.06 -18.27 -9.37
CA GLY A 155 -18.31 -18.77 -10.53
C GLY A 155 -19.13 -19.77 -11.35
N SER A 156 -18.62 -20.10 -12.55
CA SER A 156 -19.24 -21.05 -13.45
C SER A 156 -18.20 -21.99 -14.06
N GLY A 157 -18.64 -23.17 -14.47
CA GLY A 157 -17.75 -24.19 -15.03
C GLY A 157 -16.63 -24.60 -14.07
N SER A 158 -15.41 -24.67 -14.55
CA SER A 158 -14.22 -25.04 -13.78
C SER A 158 -13.61 -23.89 -12.97
N ASN A 159 -14.11 -22.66 -13.12
CA ASN A 159 -13.58 -21.50 -12.39
C ASN A 159 -14.46 -21.17 -11.19
N ARG A 160 -13.88 -21.15 -10.00
CA ARG A 160 -14.55 -20.77 -8.76
C ARG A 160 -13.85 -19.56 -8.15
N TRP A 161 -14.65 -18.63 -7.68
CA TRP A 161 -14.16 -17.46 -6.95
C TRP A 161 -14.35 -17.68 -5.45
N TYR A 162 -13.39 -17.19 -4.69
CA TYR A 162 -13.44 -17.12 -3.24
C TYR A 162 -13.08 -15.70 -2.79
N GLN A 163 -13.74 -15.23 -1.75
CA GLN A 163 -13.35 -14.02 -1.05
C GLN A 163 -12.56 -14.42 0.18
N VAL A 164 -11.37 -13.84 0.36
CA VAL A 164 -10.50 -14.12 1.50
C VAL A 164 -10.08 -12.82 2.17
N VAL A 165 -10.01 -12.83 3.49
CA VAL A 165 -9.54 -11.70 4.30
C VAL A 165 -8.35 -12.13 5.12
N LEU A 166 -7.33 -11.27 5.18
CA LEU A 166 -6.14 -11.44 6.02
C LEU A 166 -5.61 -10.08 6.45
N ARG A 167 -4.82 -10.04 7.53
CA ARG A 167 -4.21 -8.82 8.08
C ARG A 167 -2.73 -8.71 7.77
N GLU A 168 -2.12 -9.78 7.35
CA GLU A 168 -0.73 -9.83 6.93
C GLU A 168 -0.54 -9.43 5.47
N GLY A 169 0.68 -9.38 5.00
CA GLY A 169 1.02 -9.04 3.63
C GLY A 169 2.39 -9.56 3.25
N ARG A 170 2.69 -10.82 3.64
CA ARG A 170 3.93 -11.50 3.27
C ARG A 170 4.00 -11.69 1.76
N ASN A 171 5.21 -11.90 1.25
CA ASN A 171 5.40 -12.08 -0.19
C ASN A 171 4.52 -13.24 -0.72
N ARG A 172 3.68 -12.93 -1.71
CA ARG A 172 2.77 -13.89 -2.39
C ARG A 172 1.95 -14.77 -1.44
N GLU A 173 1.66 -14.30 -0.23
CA GLU A 173 1.07 -15.07 0.86
C GLU A 173 -0.21 -15.79 0.45
N VAL A 174 -1.19 -15.08 -0.09
CA VAL A 174 -2.45 -15.67 -0.56
C VAL A 174 -2.19 -16.81 -1.56
N ARG A 175 -1.28 -16.64 -2.52
CA ARG A 175 -0.97 -17.68 -3.52
C ARG A 175 -0.33 -18.89 -2.87
N ARG A 176 0.67 -18.68 -2.01
CA ARG A 176 1.38 -19.76 -1.30
C ARG A 176 0.44 -20.57 -0.40
N MET A 177 -0.52 -19.92 0.25
CA MET A 177 -1.52 -20.60 1.07
C MET A 177 -2.38 -21.58 0.24
N PHE A 178 -2.83 -21.18 -0.94
CA PHE A 178 -3.55 -22.08 -1.83
C PHE A 178 -2.62 -23.17 -2.41
N GLU A 179 -1.41 -22.79 -2.83
CA GLU A 179 -0.39 -23.69 -3.39
C GLU A 179 0.02 -24.76 -2.41
N SER A 180 0.06 -24.49 -1.09
CA SER A 180 0.36 -25.48 -0.05
C SER A 180 -0.69 -26.62 0.06
N LEU A 181 -1.86 -26.40 -0.53
CA LEU A 181 -2.93 -27.43 -0.66
C LEU A 181 -3.06 -27.99 -2.08
N GLY A 182 -2.07 -27.72 -2.94
CA GLY A 182 -2.08 -28.16 -4.34
C GLY A 182 -3.05 -27.38 -5.24
N ILE A 183 -3.50 -26.19 -4.80
CA ILE A 183 -4.51 -25.40 -5.51
C ILE A 183 -3.83 -24.25 -6.26
N THR A 184 -4.02 -24.18 -7.57
CA THR A 184 -3.47 -23.09 -8.39
C THR A 184 -4.41 -21.88 -8.44
N VAL A 185 -3.89 -20.72 -8.04
CA VAL A 185 -4.59 -19.44 -8.16
C VAL A 185 -4.42 -18.86 -9.56
N SER A 186 -5.49 -18.88 -10.36
CA SER A 186 -5.48 -18.37 -11.74
C SER A 186 -5.68 -16.86 -11.84
N ARG A 187 -6.42 -16.24 -10.90
CA ARG A 187 -6.56 -14.77 -10.77
C ARG A 187 -6.56 -14.37 -9.30
N LEU A 188 -5.94 -13.25 -9.02
CA LEU A 188 -5.90 -12.65 -7.69
C LEU A 188 -6.12 -11.14 -7.84
N MET A 189 -7.07 -10.62 -7.07
CA MET A 189 -7.40 -9.21 -7.10
C MET A 189 -7.70 -8.70 -5.70
N ARG A 190 -6.98 -7.68 -5.23
CA ARG A 190 -7.33 -7.03 -3.96
C ARG A 190 -8.56 -6.15 -4.18
N VAL A 191 -9.60 -6.38 -3.43
CA VAL A 191 -10.89 -5.66 -3.55
C VAL A 191 -11.14 -4.69 -2.42
N ARG A 192 -10.41 -4.82 -1.28
CA ARG A 192 -10.54 -3.94 -0.13
C ARG A 192 -9.20 -3.81 0.62
N PHE A 193 -8.97 -2.66 1.20
CA PHE A 193 -7.89 -2.34 2.13
C PHE A 193 -8.45 -1.49 3.26
N GLY A 194 -8.49 -2.01 4.48
CA GLY A 194 -9.26 -1.43 5.57
C GLY A 194 -10.72 -1.22 5.15
N PRO A 195 -11.31 -0.04 5.32
CA PRO A 195 -12.66 0.26 4.87
C PRO A 195 -12.74 0.62 3.38
N ILE A 196 -11.60 0.90 2.73
CA ILE A 196 -11.59 1.35 1.33
C ILE A 196 -11.83 0.16 0.40
N ARG A 197 -12.92 0.19 -0.33
CA ARG A 197 -13.26 -0.80 -1.34
C ARG A 197 -12.89 -0.30 -2.73
N LEU A 198 -12.55 -1.24 -3.61
CA LEU A 198 -12.38 -0.95 -5.04
C LEU A 198 -13.74 -0.60 -5.64
N PRO A 199 -13.94 0.65 -6.12
CA PRO A 199 -15.21 1.03 -6.71
C PRO A 199 -15.50 0.23 -7.99
N PRO A 200 -16.72 -0.30 -8.19
CA PRO A 200 -17.06 -1.09 -9.37
C PRO A 200 -16.89 -0.34 -10.70
N HIS A 201 -17.10 0.98 -10.67
CA HIS A 201 -16.98 1.85 -11.85
C HIS A 201 -15.54 2.25 -12.18
N LEU A 202 -14.58 2.05 -11.28
CA LEU A 202 -13.18 2.37 -11.54
C LEU A 202 -12.55 1.29 -12.42
N ARG A 203 -12.33 1.59 -13.70
CA ARG A 203 -11.78 0.65 -14.67
C ARG A 203 -10.29 0.35 -14.38
N ARG A 204 -9.82 -0.79 -14.85
CA ARG A 204 -8.40 -1.16 -14.75
C ARG A 204 -7.50 -0.12 -15.40
N GLY A 205 -6.41 0.24 -14.72
CA GLY A 205 -5.48 1.27 -15.15
C GLY A 205 -5.97 2.70 -14.88
N GLN A 206 -7.13 2.87 -14.23
CA GLN A 206 -7.64 4.17 -13.81
C GLN A 206 -7.39 4.41 -12.32
N TRP A 207 -7.35 5.69 -11.97
CA TRP A 207 -7.21 6.15 -10.60
C TRP A 207 -8.23 7.26 -10.32
N ARG A 208 -8.49 7.50 -9.05
CA ARG A 208 -9.13 8.72 -8.54
C ARG A 208 -8.55 9.08 -7.18
N GLU A 209 -8.63 10.35 -6.84
CA GLU A 209 -8.33 10.78 -5.47
C GLU A 209 -9.49 10.40 -4.53
N LEU A 210 -9.15 10.12 -3.27
CA LEU A 210 -10.13 9.95 -2.21
C LEU A 210 -10.58 11.32 -1.72
N GLU A 211 -11.88 11.45 -1.52
CA GLU A 211 -12.41 12.64 -0.86
C GLU A 211 -12.01 12.64 0.63
N PRO A 212 -11.96 13.83 1.28
CA PRO A 212 -11.58 13.94 2.69
C PRO A 212 -12.35 13.01 3.62
N LYS A 213 -13.65 12.82 3.38
CA LYS A 213 -14.48 11.91 4.17
C LYS A 213 -14.09 10.44 4.01
N GLU A 214 -13.73 10.02 2.79
CA GLU A 214 -13.25 8.67 2.52
C GLU A 214 -11.85 8.44 3.10
N ALA A 215 -11.01 9.48 3.09
CA ALA A 215 -9.65 9.45 3.62
C ALA A 215 -9.60 9.47 5.16
N ALA A 216 -10.64 10.00 5.83
CA ALA A 216 -10.64 10.25 7.27
C ALA A 216 -10.20 9.02 8.08
N TRP A 217 -10.77 7.85 7.79
CA TRP A 217 -10.36 6.62 8.49
C TRP A 217 -8.88 6.28 8.29
N LEU A 218 -8.35 6.41 7.07
CA LEU A 218 -6.93 6.14 6.80
C LEU A 218 -6.03 7.10 7.56
N LEU A 219 -6.50 8.32 7.77
CA LEU A 219 -5.79 9.34 8.54
C LEU A 219 -5.88 9.07 10.05
N GLU A 220 -7.01 8.57 10.54
CA GLU A 220 -7.27 8.24 11.95
C GLU A 220 -6.69 6.90 12.38
N ALA A 221 -6.77 5.87 11.52
CA ALA A 221 -6.25 4.51 11.77
C ALA A 221 -4.72 4.47 11.98
N ALA A 222 -4.11 5.63 11.91
CA ALA A 222 -2.70 5.83 12.11
C ALA A 222 -2.49 6.69 13.38
N PRO A 223 -2.41 6.13 14.60
CA PRO A 223 -2.22 6.89 15.83
C PRO A 223 -0.87 7.62 15.82
N GLY A 224 -0.93 8.96 15.68
CA GLY A 224 0.24 9.82 15.72
C GLY A 224 0.00 11.16 15.02
N LYS A 225 -0.51 12.15 15.76
CA LYS A 225 -0.93 13.51 15.40
C LYS A 225 -2.26 13.60 14.67
N THR A 226 -3.25 14.11 15.39
CA THR A 226 -4.55 14.56 14.88
C THR A 226 -4.35 15.63 13.81
N PHE A 227 -4.58 15.28 12.56
CA PHE A 227 -4.87 16.28 11.52
C PHE A 227 -6.29 16.80 11.81
N ARG A 228 -6.42 17.96 12.45
CA ARG A 228 -7.71 18.63 12.55
C ARG A 228 -8.05 19.18 11.16
N CYS A 229 -9.11 18.65 10.57
CA CYS A 229 -9.77 19.32 9.45
C CYS A 229 -10.38 20.61 10.03
N SER A 230 -9.79 21.76 9.68
CA SER A 230 -10.47 23.03 9.85
C SER A 230 -11.62 23.09 8.88
N GLY A 231 -12.87 23.22 9.40
CA GLY A 231 -14.11 23.34 8.64
C GLY A 231 -14.18 24.67 7.87
#